data_f1a0ca92bd280d96a2965340ecbc1da8
#
_entry.id   f1a0ca92bd280d96a2965340ecbc1da8
#
_cell.length_a   1.000
_cell.length_b   1.000
_cell.length_c   1.000
_cell.angle_alpha   90.00
_cell.angle_beta   90.00
_cell.angle_gamma   90.00
#
_symmetry.space_group_name_H-M   'P 1'
#
loop_
_entity.id
_entity.type
_entity.pdbx_description
1 polymer ?
#
loop_
_entity_poly.entity_id
_entity_poly.type
_entity_poly.pdbx_seq_one_letter_code
_entity_poly.pdbx_strand_id
1 'polypeptide(L)'
;MHKLAYLFFYLTAFVQSACGQNSPNRLGHCQNPRFDREVAAWLSFKVPAIDVDSLHKALGTVTVLDAREPKEYAVSHIPGAVNCGYDRFDLSQLEGLDKTRPIVVYCSIGYRSEKIAQKLTKAGFTNVSNLYGSIFEWANRGYPMLGPDEQPTARLHTYNRSWGRWVTNPSVNKTN
;
A
#
# COMPACT_ATOMS: atom_id res chain seq x y z
N MET A 1 -62.46 26.06 16.18
CA MET A 1 -61.90 24.72 15.85
C MET A 1 -60.67 24.95 14.96
N HIS A 2 -59.48 25.02 15.57
CA HIS A 2 -58.20 25.23 14.86
C HIS A 2 -57.48 23.92 14.77
N LYS A 3 -57.27 23.46 13.52
CA LYS A 3 -56.43 22.27 13.24
C LYS A 3 -54.98 22.74 13.09
N LEU A 4 -54.12 22.33 14.05
CA LEU A 4 -52.69 22.52 14.01
C LEU A 4 -52.10 21.41 13.15
N ALA A 5 -51.49 21.78 12.01
CA ALA A 5 -50.76 20.83 11.15
C ALA A 5 -49.31 20.76 11.64
N TYR A 6 -48.90 19.58 12.17
CA TYR A 6 -47.50 19.32 12.50
C TYR A 6 -46.74 18.92 11.24
N LEU A 7 -45.83 19.78 10.83
CA LEU A 7 -44.89 19.54 9.76
C LEU A 7 -43.69 18.73 10.33
N PHE A 8 -43.66 17.42 10.06
CA PHE A 8 -42.50 16.61 10.38
C PHE A 8 -41.41 16.85 9.36
N PHE A 9 -40.36 17.58 9.75
CA PHE A 9 -39.09 17.62 9.02
C PHE A 9 -38.35 16.31 9.25
N TYR A 10 -38.34 15.41 8.26
CA TYR A 10 -37.42 14.29 8.22
C TYR A 10 -36.03 14.82 7.87
N LEU A 11 -35.18 15.00 8.87
CA LEU A 11 -33.76 15.24 8.71
C LEU A 11 -33.12 13.90 8.33
N THR A 12 -32.99 13.63 7.03
CA THR A 12 -32.20 12.49 6.54
C THR A 12 -30.73 12.82 6.77
N ALA A 13 -30.18 12.33 7.88
CA ALA A 13 -28.75 12.30 8.11
C ALA A 13 -28.10 11.40 7.05
N PHE A 14 -27.45 12.00 6.07
CA PHE A 14 -26.54 11.30 5.17
C PHE A 14 -25.34 10.81 6.01
N VAL A 15 -25.43 9.58 6.49
CA VAL A 15 -24.27 8.88 7.05
C VAL A 15 -23.36 8.57 5.87
N GLN A 16 -22.42 9.46 5.57
CA GLN A 16 -21.30 9.13 4.73
C GLN A 16 -20.50 8.05 5.47
N SER A 17 -20.68 6.82 5.02
CA SER A 17 -19.91 5.67 5.49
C SER A 17 -18.44 5.95 5.17
N ALA A 18 -17.65 6.27 6.20
CA ALA A 18 -16.20 6.34 6.13
C ALA A 18 -15.67 4.89 6.01
N CYS A 19 -15.97 4.29 4.84
CA CYS A 19 -15.68 2.90 4.54
C CYS A 19 -14.16 2.78 4.34
N GLY A 20 -13.43 2.44 5.39
CA GLY A 20 -11.99 2.18 5.36
C GLY A 20 -11.20 2.73 6.54
N GLN A 21 -11.67 3.79 7.22
CA GLN A 21 -10.93 4.37 8.34
C GLN A 21 -10.91 3.49 9.60
N ASN A 22 -11.91 2.62 9.79
CA ASN A 22 -12.08 1.77 10.97
C ASN A 22 -12.03 0.26 10.65
N SER A 23 -11.38 -0.15 9.55
CA SER A 23 -11.22 -1.57 9.26
C SER A 23 -10.28 -2.22 10.29
N PRO A 24 -10.63 -3.38 10.89
CA PRO A 24 -9.76 -4.11 11.82
C PRO A 24 -8.44 -4.55 11.17
N ASN A 25 -8.40 -4.65 9.86
CA ASN A 25 -7.20 -5.01 9.09
C ASN A 25 -6.30 -3.81 8.78
N ARG A 26 -6.71 -2.59 9.16
CA ARG A 26 -5.89 -1.40 8.96
C ARG A 26 -5.01 -1.18 10.19
N LEU A 27 -3.75 -1.59 10.10
CA LEU A 27 -2.74 -1.42 11.16
C LEU A 27 -1.73 -0.31 10.83
N GLY A 28 -2.01 0.56 9.84
CA GLY A 28 -1.08 1.58 9.38
C GLY A 28 -1.73 2.91 9.02
N HIS A 29 -0.91 3.94 8.94
CA HIS A 29 -1.28 5.29 8.51
C HIS A 29 -0.14 5.95 7.75
N CYS A 30 -0.46 6.94 6.89
CA CYS A 30 0.52 7.82 6.27
C CYS A 30 0.69 9.11 7.07
N GLN A 31 1.91 9.71 7.06
CA GLN A 31 2.17 10.97 7.73
C GLN A 31 1.32 12.13 7.22
N ASN A 32 1.12 12.16 5.88
CA ASN A 32 0.27 13.17 5.27
C ASN A 32 -1.20 12.74 5.36
N PRO A 33 -2.07 13.46 6.12
CA PRO A 33 -3.48 13.06 6.30
C PRO A 33 -4.30 13.07 5.01
N ARG A 34 -3.90 13.84 3.99
CA ARG A 34 -4.56 13.84 2.67
C ARG A 34 -4.18 12.58 1.90
N PHE A 35 -2.90 12.21 1.93
CA PHE A 35 -2.44 10.97 1.32
C PHE A 35 -3.01 9.75 2.05
N ASP A 36 -3.10 9.78 3.36
CA ASP A 36 -3.73 8.74 4.18
C ASP A 36 -5.18 8.47 3.76
N ARG A 37 -5.98 9.53 3.58
CA ARG A 37 -7.36 9.38 3.08
C ARG A 37 -7.42 8.84 1.65
N GLU A 38 -6.50 9.30 0.79
CA GLU A 38 -6.41 8.79 -0.59
C GLU A 38 -6.13 7.28 -0.59
N VAL A 39 -5.11 6.84 0.14
CA VAL A 39 -4.75 5.41 0.26
C VAL A 39 -5.93 4.61 0.80
N ALA A 40 -6.57 5.08 1.89
CA ALA A 40 -7.72 4.39 2.47
C ALA A 40 -8.89 4.25 1.51
N ALA A 41 -9.11 5.20 0.61
CA ALA A 41 -10.18 5.15 -0.40
C ALA A 41 -9.92 4.10 -1.50
N TRP A 42 -8.66 3.74 -1.76
CA TRP A 42 -8.28 2.76 -2.78
C TRP A 42 -8.23 1.32 -2.26
N LEU A 43 -8.08 1.12 -0.94
CA LEU A 43 -7.92 -0.21 -0.34
C LEU A 43 -9.25 -0.80 0.11
N SER A 44 -9.37 -2.12 -0.04
CA SER A 44 -10.53 -2.89 0.42
C SER A 44 -10.33 -3.56 1.79
N PHE A 45 -9.08 -3.55 2.31
CA PHE A 45 -8.68 -4.17 3.57
C PHE A 45 -9.08 -5.64 3.70
N LYS A 46 -9.07 -6.38 2.58
CA LYS A 46 -9.35 -7.83 2.56
C LYS A 46 -8.19 -8.67 3.05
N VAL A 47 -7.02 -8.06 3.21
CA VAL A 47 -5.85 -8.63 3.86
C VAL A 47 -5.34 -7.63 4.90
N PRO A 48 -4.63 -8.08 5.95
CA PRO A 48 -4.00 -7.18 6.90
C PRO A 48 -3.10 -6.15 6.21
N ALA A 49 -3.12 -4.91 6.69
CA ALA A 49 -2.24 -3.85 6.21
C ALA A 49 -1.34 -3.38 7.35
N ILE A 50 -0.03 -3.36 7.13
CA ILE A 50 0.95 -2.84 8.08
C ILE A 50 1.52 -1.51 7.61
N ASP A 51 2.04 -0.70 8.52
CA ASP A 51 2.73 0.55 8.19
C ASP A 51 4.19 0.35 7.77
N VAL A 52 4.77 1.39 7.19
CA VAL A 52 6.16 1.36 6.71
C VAL A 52 7.17 1.28 7.86
N ASP A 53 6.85 1.81 9.05
CA ASP A 53 7.74 1.76 10.21
C ASP A 53 7.85 0.33 10.74
N SER A 54 6.75 -0.43 10.71
CA SER A 54 6.72 -1.85 11.05
C SER A 54 7.54 -2.69 10.07
N LEU A 55 7.39 -2.45 8.76
CA LEU A 55 8.21 -3.13 7.76
C LEU A 55 9.69 -2.77 7.92
N HIS A 56 10.02 -1.49 8.12
CA HIS A 56 11.41 -1.06 8.27
C HIS A 56 12.12 -1.80 9.40
N LYS A 57 11.44 -2.00 10.54
CA LYS A 57 11.96 -2.78 11.68
C LYS A 57 12.08 -4.28 11.39
N ALA A 58 11.24 -4.80 10.50
CA ALA A 58 11.17 -6.23 10.18
C ALA A 58 12.02 -6.63 8.96
N LEU A 59 12.72 -5.69 8.30
CA LEU A 59 13.59 -6.02 7.18
C LEU A 59 14.58 -7.14 7.55
N GLY A 60 14.80 -8.07 6.63
CA GLY A 60 15.63 -9.25 6.85
C GLY A 60 14.93 -10.43 7.55
N THR A 61 13.78 -10.20 8.20
CA THR A 61 13.00 -11.28 8.85
C THR A 61 11.73 -11.66 8.09
N VAL A 62 11.30 -10.83 7.14
CA VAL A 62 10.13 -11.04 6.30
C VAL A 62 10.53 -11.13 4.83
N THR A 63 9.72 -11.81 4.01
CA THR A 63 9.85 -11.74 2.55
C THR A 63 9.13 -10.49 2.05
N VAL A 64 9.84 -9.63 1.32
CA VAL A 64 9.27 -8.40 0.77
C VAL A 64 9.06 -8.57 -0.73
N LEU A 65 7.84 -8.37 -1.21
CA LEU A 65 7.48 -8.50 -2.63
C LEU A 65 7.05 -7.15 -3.21
N ASP A 66 7.69 -6.76 -4.31
CA ASP A 66 7.31 -5.57 -5.07
C ASP A 66 6.35 -5.95 -6.21
N ALA A 67 5.09 -5.53 -6.07
CA ALA A 67 4.05 -5.73 -7.07
C ALA A 67 3.98 -4.59 -8.11
N ARG A 68 5.04 -3.81 -8.28
CA ARG A 68 5.15 -2.84 -9.37
C ARG A 68 5.72 -3.51 -10.62
N GLU A 69 5.55 -2.84 -11.75
CA GLU A 69 6.15 -3.33 -12.98
C GLU A 69 7.69 -3.29 -12.92
N PRO A 70 8.39 -4.19 -13.66
CA PRO A 70 9.85 -4.27 -13.62
C PRO A 70 10.56 -2.94 -13.90
N LYS A 71 10.00 -2.09 -14.75
CA LYS A 71 10.55 -0.75 -15.03
C LYS A 71 10.51 0.20 -13.83
N GLU A 72 9.50 0.05 -12.96
CA GLU A 72 9.38 0.84 -11.73
C GLU A 72 10.38 0.35 -10.68
N TYR A 73 10.49 -0.97 -10.54
CA TYR A 73 11.43 -1.64 -9.65
C TYR A 73 12.90 -1.30 -10.02
N ALA A 74 13.21 -1.29 -11.30
CA ALA A 74 14.54 -0.97 -11.79
C ALA A 74 14.99 0.49 -11.52
N VAL A 75 14.05 1.41 -11.25
CA VAL A 75 14.41 2.77 -10.81
C VAL A 75 14.85 2.76 -9.35
N SER A 76 14.06 2.14 -8.50
CA SER A 76 14.39 1.91 -7.09
C SER A 76 13.39 0.95 -6.44
N HIS A 77 13.83 0.31 -5.35
CA HIS A 77 13.01 -0.62 -4.58
C HIS A 77 13.38 -0.59 -3.09
N ILE A 78 12.53 -1.16 -2.25
CA ILE A 78 12.80 -1.35 -0.82
C ILE A 78 13.92 -2.40 -0.67
N PRO A 79 14.92 -2.20 0.22
CA PRO A 79 16.01 -3.14 0.42
C PRO A 79 15.52 -4.58 0.66
N GLY A 80 16.11 -5.54 -0.06
CA GLY A 80 15.78 -6.96 0.03
C GLY A 80 14.44 -7.35 -0.63
N ALA A 81 13.76 -6.44 -1.32
CA ALA A 81 12.54 -6.75 -2.04
C ALA A 81 12.81 -7.55 -3.33
N VAL A 82 11.93 -8.49 -3.64
CA VAL A 82 11.90 -9.22 -4.90
C VAL A 82 10.76 -8.71 -5.76
N ASN A 83 11.02 -8.36 -7.02
CA ASN A 83 9.97 -7.95 -7.94
C ASN A 83 9.13 -9.15 -8.38
N CYS A 84 7.84 -9.13 -8.08
CA CYS A 84 6.89 -10.15 -8.53
C CYS A 84 5.96 -9.63 -9.65
N GLY A 85 5.97 -8.32 -9.92
CA GLY A 85 5.12 -7.70 -10.92
C GLY A 85 3.64 -7.68 -10.54
N TYR A 86 2.81 -7.09 -11.41
CA TYR A 86 1.36 -7.05 -11.23
C TYR A 86 0.62 -7.68 -12.42
N ASP A 87 0.84 -7.16 -13.63
CA ASP A 87 0.12 -7.60 -14.83
C ASP A 87 0.49 -9.04 -15.21
N ARG A 88 1.74 -9.42 -15.00
CA ARG A 88 2.28 -10.75 -15.29
C ARG A 88 2.63 -11.53 -14.01
N PHE A 89 1.95 -11.23 -12.90
CA PHE A 89 2.16 -11.97 -11.66
C PHE A 89 1.82 -13.45 -11.84
N ASP A 90 2.82 -14.30 -11.56
CA ASP A 90 2.69 -15.76 -11.60
C ASP A 90 3.11 -16.36 -10.26
N LEU A 91 2.24 -17.18 -9.67
CA LEU A 91 2.48 -17.88 -8.41
C LEU A 91 3.65 -18.87 -8.49
N SER A 92 3.99 -19.36 -9.67
CA SER A 92 5.15 -20.25 -9.85
C SER A 92 6.48 -19.62 -9.43
N GLN A 93 6.58 -18.28 -9.46
CA GLN A 93 7.75 -17.53 -8.97
C GLN A 93 7.99 -17.72 -7.46
N LEU A 94 6.98 -18.20 -6.74
CA LEU A 94 7.04 -18.43 -5.28
C LEU A 94 6.97 -19.91 -4.94
N GLU A 95 7.20 -20.79 -5.94
CA GLU A 95 7.24 -22.22 -5.73
C GLU A 95 8.38 -22.59 -4.77
N GLY A 96 8.09 -23.46 -3.81
CA GLY A 96 9.04 -23.82 -2.75
C GLY A 96 9.15 -22.84 -1.57
N LEU A 97 8.49 -21.67 -1.63
CA LEU A 97 8.44 -20.76 -0.49
C LEU A 97 7.53 -21.32 0.61
N ASP A 98 8.03 -21.30 1.86
CA ASP A 98 7.23 -21.67 3.03
C ASP A 98 6.00 -20.75 3.17
N LYS A 99 4.81 -21.36 3.08
CA LYS A 99 3.53 -20.62 3.11
C LYS A 99 3.19 -20.01 4.47
N THR A 100 3.91 -20.38 5.53
CA THR A 100 3.75 -19.79 6.88
C THR A 100 4.68 -18.59 7.12
N ARG A 101 5.69 -18.42 6.26
CA ARG A 101 6.66 -17.33 6.38
C ARG A 101 5.97 -15.98 6.19
N PRO A 102 6.32 -14.95 7.01
CA PRO A 102 5.77 -13.62 6.84
C PRO A 102 6.13 -13.02 5.48
N ILE A 103 5.12 -12.56 4.76
CA ILE A 103 5.24 -11.88 3.47
C ILE A 103 4.62 -10.50 3.56
N VAL A 104 5.35 -9.48 3.13
CA VAL A 104 4.82 -8.12 2.96
C VAL A 104 4.87 -7.76 1.48
N VAL A 105 3.72 -7.42 0.91
CA VAL A 105 3.61 -7.01 -0.49
C VAL A 105 3.43 -5.50 -0.56
N TYR A 106 4.16 -4.82 -1.45
CA TYR A 106 4.01 -3.40 -1.66
C TYR A 106 3.89 -3.05 -3.16
N CYS A 107 3.40 -1.84 -3.45
CA CYS A 107 3.47 -1.24 -4.78
C CYS A 107 3.78 0.27 -4.70
N SER A 108 3.08 1.14 -5.42
CA SER A 108 3.23 2.60 -5.27
C SER A 108 2.52 3.13 -4.01
N ILE A 109 1.24 2.72 -3.79
CA ILE A 109 0.38 3.23 -2.71
C ILE A 109 -0.32 2.12 -1.89
N GLY A 110 -0.37 0.87 -2.40
CA GLY A 110 -1.02 -0.27 -1.73
C GLY A 110 -2.10 -0.97 -2.56
N TYR A 111 -2.60 -0.40 -3.65
CA TYR A 111 -3.72 -0.97 -4.42
C TYR A 111 -3.36 -2.27 -5.16
N ARG A 112 -2.31 -2.24 -6.00
CA ARG A 112 -1.85 -3.43 -6.74
C ARG A 112 -1.38 -4.53 -5.80
N SER A 113 -0.63 -4.15 -4.77
CA SER A 113 -0.10 -5.09 -3.76
C SER A 113 -1.20 -5.75 -2.94
N GLU A 114 -2.30 -5.06 -2.63
CA GLU A 114 -3.44 -5.71 -1.98
C GLU A 114 -4.04 -6.82 -2.84
N LYS A 115 -4.13 -6.62 -4.18
CA LYS A 115 -4.62 -7.65 -5.10
C LYS A 115 -3.69 -8.86 -5.17
N ILE A 116 -2.37 -8.62 -5.18
CA ILE A 116 -1.37 -9.71 -5.13
C ILE A 116 -1.47 -10.44 -3.79
N ALA A 117 -1.52 -9.72 -2.67
CA ALA A 117 -1.67 -10.31 -1.34
C ALA A 117 -2.92 -11.19 -1.22
N GLN A 118 -4.06 -10.78 -1.81
CA GLN A 118 -5.26 -11.61 -1.88
C GLN A 118 -5.05 -12.90 -2.70
N LYS A 119 -4.30 -12.83 -3.82
CA LYS A 119 -3.95 -14.03 -4.62
C LYS A 119 -3.08 -14.99 -3.79
N LEU A 120 -2.10 -14.47 -3.06
CA LEU A 120 -1.23 -15.27 -2.17
C LEU A 120 -2.05 -15.95 -1.07
N THR A 121 -2.93 -15.23 -0.39
CA THR A 121 -3.80 -15.80 0.65
C THR A 121 -4.68 -16.93 0.08
N LYS A 122 -5.25 -16.73 -1.12
CA LYS A 122 -6.04 -17.78 -1.80
C LYS A 122 -5.20 -19.00 -2.18
N ALA A 123 -3.90 -18.82 -2.44
CA ALA A 123 -2.95 -19.90 -2.73
C ALA A 123 -2.44 -20.62 -1.47
N GLY A 124 -2.94 -20.23 -0.28
CA GLY A 124 -2.64 -20.88 0.99
C GLY A 124 -1.47 -20.28 1.78
N PHE A 125 -0.96 -19.10 1.39
CA PHE A 125 -0.03 -18.35 2.24
C PHE A 125 -0.79 -17.75 3.42
N THR A 126 -0.38 -18.08 4.65
CA THR A 126 -1.15 -17.77 5.87
C THR A 126 -0.74 -16.47 6.56
N ASN A 127 0.41 -15.92 6.23
CA ASN A 127 0.99 -14.74 6.89
C ASN A 127 1.35 -13.67 5.86
N VAL A 128 0.34 -13.08 5.22
CA VAL A 128 0.51 -12.08 4.15
C VAL A 128 -0.09 -10.76 4.57
N SER A 129 0.69 -9.69 4.43
CA SER A 129 0.26 -8.31 4.69
C SER A 129 0.50 -7.41 3.48
N ASN A 130 -0.33 -6.39 3.34
CA ASN A 130 -0.14 -5.30 2.40
C ASN A 130 0.56 -4.12 3.08
N LEU A 131 1.56 -3.52 2.44
CA LEU A 131 2.21 -2.31 2.96
C LEU A 131 1.33 -1.09 2.70
N TYR A 132 0.82 -0.48 3.76
CA TYR A 132 -0.02 0.70 3.69
C TYR A 132 0.77 1.93 3.26
N GLY A 133 0.28 2.68 2.26
CA GLY A 133 1.03 3.80 1.68
C GLY A 133 2.24 3.40 0.83
N SER A 134 2.67 2.15 0.96
CA SER A 134 3.68 1.48 0.11
C SER A 134 4.97 2.28 -0.07
N ILE A 135 5.63 2.18 -1.25
CA ILE A 135 6.93 2.84 -1.45
C ILE A 135 6.83 4.37 -1.42
N PHE A 136 5.66 4.96 -1.65
CA PHE A 136 5.51 6.42 -1.56
C PHE A 136 5.62 6.88 -0.10
N GLU A 137 4.93 6.20 0.84
CA GLU A 137 5.07 6.53 2.26
C GLU A 137 6.46 6.15 2.78
N TRP A 138 7.04 5.03 2.31
CA TRP A 138 8.42 4.65 2.61
C TRP A 138 9.41 5.77 2.26
N ALA A 139 9.30 6.32 1.05
CA ALA A 139 10.12 7.42 0.57
C ALA A 139 9.84 8.73 1.32
N ASN A 140 8.57 9.01 1.69
CA ASN A 140 8.19 10.17 2.48
C ASN A 140 8.80 10.13 3.88
N ARG A 141 8.92 8.94 4.48
CA ARG A 141 9.62 8.73 5.76
C ARG A 141 11.14 8.87 5.66
N GLY A 142 11.67 8.99 4.45
CA GLY A 142 13.12 9.06 4.22
C GLY A 142 13.84 7.73 4.40
N TYR A 143 13.11 6.62 4.36
CA TYR A 143 13.71 5.29 4.43
C TYR A 143 14.52 4.96 3.18
N PRO A 144 15.60 4.15 3.29
CA PRO A 144 16.51 3.88 2.18
C PRO A 144 15.80 3.13 1.05
N MET A 145 16.12 3.51 -0.17
CA MET A 145 15.78 2.77 -1.39
C MET A 145 17.06 2.38 -2.10
N LEU A 146 17.04 1.24 -2.79
CA LEU A 146 18.16 0.76 -3.60
C LEU A 146 17.83 0.90 -5.08
N GLY A 147 18.85 1.20 -5.88
CA GLY A 147 18.79 1.21 -7.33
C GLY A 147 19.05 -0.17 -7.95
N PRO A 148 19.13 -0.27 -9.28
CA PRO A 148 19.34 -1.54 -9.99
C PRO A 148 20.70 -2.19 -9.72
N ASP A 149 21.66 -1.43 -9.21
CA ASP A 149 23.00 -1.86 -8.79
C ASP A 149 23.09 -2.17 -7.29
N GLU A 150 21.94 -2.28 -6.61
CA GLU A 150 21.83 -2.47 -5.16
C GLU A 150 22.51 -1.35 -4.36
N GLN A 151 22.75 -0.18 -4.95
CA GLN A 151 23.28 0.97 -4.24
C GLN A 151 22.17 1.93 -3.81
N PRO A 152 22.37 2.68 -2.71
CA PRO A 152 21.40 3.68 -2.26
C PRO A 152 21.07 4.69 -3.35
N THR A 153 19.77 4.97 -3.52
CA THR A 153 19.30 5.95 -4.51
C THR A 153 18.18 6.81 -3.94
N ALA A 154 18.16 8.08 -4.39
CA ALA A 154 17.04 8.99 -4.12
C ALA A 154 16.00 9.01 -5.25
N ARG A 155 16.19 8.24 -6.32
CA ARG A 155 15.26 8.20 -7.46
C ARG A 155 14.06 7.33 -7.12
N LEU A 156 12.86 7.77 -7.56
CA LEU A 156 11.63 6.99 -7.38
C LEU A 156 10.74 7.14 -8.61
N HIS A 157 10.34 6.01 -9.21
CA HIS A 157 9.32 5.98 -10.24
C HIS A 157 7.94 6.19 -9.60
N THR A 158 7.25 7.28 -10.00
CA THR A 158 5.99 7.70 -9.37
C THR A 158 4.74 7.28 -10.16
N TYR A 159 4.88 6.24 -11.02
CA TYR A 159 3.84 5.74 -11.92
C TYR A 159 3.42 6.78 -12.97
N ASN A 160 2.97 7.97 -12.54
CA ASN A 160 2.70 9.14 -13.36
C ASN A 160 2.75 10.43 -12.53
N ARG A 161 2.69 11.58 -13.20
CA ARG A 161 2.76 12.90 -12.54
C ARG A 161 1.66 13.13 -11.50
N SER A 162 0.43 12.64 -11.76
CA SER A 162 -0.69 12.80 -10.83
C SER A 162 -0.46 12.07 -9.51
N TRP A 163 0.09 10.87 -9.55
CA TRP A 163 0.45 10.13 -8.34
C TRP A 163 1.70 10.68 -7.66
N GLY A 164 2.66 11.19 -8.43
CA GLY A 164 3.89 11.81 -7.92
C GLY A 164 3.67 12.97 -6.95
N ARG A 165 2.48 13.60 -6.94
CA ARG A 165 2.14 14.64 -5.96
C ARG A 165 2.17 14.16 -4.51
N TRP A 166 1.95 12.85 -4.28
CA TRP A 166 1.92 12.24 -2.97
C TRP A 166 3.32 11.91 -2.40
N VAL A 167 4.36 11.95 -3.24
CA VAL A 167 5.74 11.91 -2.78
C VAL A 167 6.16 13.32 -2.42
N THR A 168 6.23 13.62 -1.13
CA THR A 168 6.42 14.98 -0.60
C THR A 168 7.81 15.22 -0.01
N ASN A 169 8.62 14.16 0.17
CA ASN A 169 10.00 14.29 0.63
C ASN A 169 10.82 15.01 -0.45
N PRO A 170 11.41 16.19 -0.13
CA PRO A 170 12.16 17.00 -1.10
C PRO A 170 13.46 16.34 -1.57
N SER A 171 13.98 15.37 -0.82
CA SER A 171 15.20 14.63 -1.20
C SER A 171 14.94 13.55 -2.27
N VAL A 172 13.68 13.30 -2.64
CA VAL A 172 13.32 12.28 -3.61
C VAL A 172 13.25 12.84 -5.03
N ASN A 173 14.04 12.27 -5.94
CA ASN A 173 14.05 12.59 -7.37
C ASN A 173 12.99 11.74 -8.09
N LYS A 174 11.85 12.35 -8.41
CA LYS A 174 10.72 11.67 -9.05
C LYS A 174 10.97 11.42 -10.54
N THR A 175 10.63 10.21 -11.00
CA THR A 175 10.64 9.83 -12.42
C THR A 175 9.29 9.21 -12.80
N ASN A 176 8.94 9.19 -14.12
CA ASN A 176 7.71 8.61 -14.65
C ASN A 176 8.02 7.72 -15.84
#